data_2d9e27946a995dbfe3f873d522f76f61
#
_entry.id   2d9e27946a995dbfe3f873d522f76f61
#
_cell.length_a   1.000
_cell.length_b   1.000
_cell.length_c   1.000
_cell.angle_alpha   90.00
_cell.angle_beta   90.00
_cell.angle_gamma   90.00
#
_symmetry.space_group_name_H-M   'P 1'
#
loop_
_entity.id
_entity.type
_entity.pdbx_description
1 polymer ?
#
loop_
_entity_poly.entity_id
_entity_poly.type
_entity_poly.pdbx_seq_one_letter_code
_entity_poly.pdbx_strand_id
1 'polypeptide(L)'
;MITLAVAGCNKERSYPVYRENPAPRDALPIVIRVHDAPVDTPTPKVFVTYEINPLCLPPINNYEGVQYEPNQHKVELQAHRLSATEFSSVMFRDGMEVADYYGRGQCTWTPVLMEASFAFVIDDRPIRASVAALFTEIEGGRTFTAYVKRALPPMTTGQSPERTPTEPSSWYEKMPQEKRKEYFPIDISTLAEEVVP
;
A
#
# COMPACT_ATOMS: atom_id res chain seq x y z
N MET A 1 -39.65 38.29 -17.43
CA MET A 1 -39.04 37.02 -16.96
C MET A 1 -37.54 37.28 -16.85
N ILE A 2 -37.01 37.35 -15.65
CA ILE A 2 -35.56 37.53 -15.39
C ILE A 2 -35.00 36.14 -15.11
N THR A 3 -34.18 35.61 -16.02
CA THR A 3 -33.50 34.33 -15.83
C THR A 3 -32.23 34.62 -15.01
N LEU A 4 -32.23 34.23 -13.74
CA LEU A 4 -31.02 34.23 -12.92
C LEU A 4 -30.14 33.04 -13.36
N ALA A 5 -29.06 33.37 -14.05
CA ALA A 5 -27.97 32.39 -14.29
C ALA A 5 -27.20 32.22 -12.98
N VAL A 6 -27.37 31.07 -12.32
CA VAL A 6 -26.54 30.66 -11.20
C VAL A 6 -25.20 30.16 -11.80
N ALA A 7 -24.22 31.04 -11.87
CA ALA A 7 -22.84 30.67 -12.17
C ALA A 7 -22.28 29.94 -10.95
N GLY A 8 -22.39 28.62 -10.93
CA GLY A 8 -21.71 27.78 -9.96
C GLY A 8 -20.21 27.86 -10.23
N CYS A 9 -19.48 28.58 -9.38
CA CYS A 9 -18.01 28.57 -9.38
C CYS A 9 -17.50 27.20 -8.92
N ASN A 10 -17.47 26.24 -9.82
CA ASN A 10 -16.67 25.02 -9.62
C ASN A 10 -15.23 25.39 -9.94
N LYS A 11 -14.52 25.97 -8.98
CA LYS A 11 -13.09 26.22 -9.13
C LYS A 11 -12.40 24.87 -9.00
N GLU A 12 -11.96 24.31 -10.15
CA GLU A 12 -11.11 23.11 -10.12
C GLU A 12 -9.92 23.36 -9.21
N ARG A 13 -9.76 22.53 -8.18
CA ARG A 13 -8.62 22.61 -7.28
C ARG A 13 -7.41 22.04 -8.01
N SER A 14 -6.38 22.84 -8.18
CA SER A 14 -5.09 22.37 -8.67
C SER A 14 -4.24 21.94 -7.47
N TYR A 15 -3.81 20.68 -7.47
CA TYR A 15 -2.90 20.14 -6.46
C TYR A 15 -1.48 20.08 -7.04
N PRO A 16 -0.44 20.19 -6.19
CA PRO A 16 0.92 20.01 -6.64
C PRO A 16 1.14 18.57 -7.11
N VAL A 17 2.01 18.41 -8.10
CA VAL A 17 2.48 17.10 -8.53
C VAL A 17 3.61 16.67 -7.59
N TYR A 18 3.36 15.65 -6.79
CA TYR A 18 4.39 15.03 -5.96
C TYR A 18 5.36 14.24 -6.83
N ARG A 19 6.64 14.30 -6.51
CA ARG A 19 7.70 13.69 -7.30
C ARG A 19 8.50 12.69 -6.47
N GLU A 20 8.85 11.59 -7.11
CA GLU A 20 9.80 10.64 -6.54
C GLU A 20 11.21 11.26 -6.51
N ASN A 21 12.01 10.88 -5.51
CA ASN A 21 13.40 11.28 -5.42
C ASN A 21 14.20 10.67 -6.58
N PRO A 22 14.82 11.46 -7.47
CA PRO A 22 15.54 10.94 -8.61
C PRO A 22 16.84 10.21 -8.25
N ALA A 23 17.32 10.35 -7.01
CA ALA A 23 18.56 9.75 -6.54
C ALA A 23 18.45 9.29 -5.08
N PRO A 24 17.52 8.35 -4.77
CA PRO A 24 17.32 7.86 -3.41
C PRO A 24 18.53 7.04 -2.95
N ARG A 25 18.82 7.05 -1.64
CA ARG A 25 20.00 6.41 -1.06
C ARG A 25 19.71 5.50 0.13
N ASP A 26 18.59 5.72 0.80
CA ASP A 26 18.20 4.95 1.99
C ASP A 26 17.35 3.74 1.58
N ALA A 27 18.02 2.77 0.94
CA ALA A 27 17.41 1.56 0.43
C ALA A 27 17.03 0.59 1.55
N LEU A 28 15.84 0.03 1.48
CA LEU A 28 15.35 -0.98 2.40
C LEU A 28 14.83 -2.18 1.60
N PRO A 29 15.51 -3.34 1.65
CA PRO A 29 15.05 -4.54 0.99
C PRO A 29 13.78 -5.09 1.65
N ILE A 30 12.79 -5.42 0.82
CA ILE A 30 11.51 -6.03 1.20
C ILE A 30 11.50 -7.47 0.71
N VAL A 31 11.03 -8.38 1.56
CA VAL A 31 10.78 -9.78 1.22
C VAL A 31 9.31 -10.09 1.43
N ILE A 32 8.71 -10.76 0.44
CA ILE A 32 7.31 -11.18 0.46
C ILE A 32 7.30 -12.69 0.26
N ARG A 33 6.65 -13.43 1.19
CA ARG A 33 6.53 -14.89 1.13
C ARG A 33 5.08 -15.30 1.17
N VAL A 34 4.72 -16.23 0.27
CA VAL A 34 3.39 -16.85 0.25
C VAL A 34 3.56 -18.31 0.67
N HIS A 35 2.82 -18.73 1.68
CA HIS A 35 2.93 -20.09 2.20
C HIS A 35 1.70 -20.91 1.79
N ASP A 36 1.94 -22.08 1.21
CA ASP A 36 0.89 -23.07 0.91
C ASP A 36 -0.33 -22.52 0.14
N ALA A 37 -0.11 -21.64 -0.83
CA ALA A 37 -1.19 -21.18 -1.70
C ALA A 37 -1.87 -22.36 -2.42
N PRO A 38 -3.20 -22.32 -2.62
CA PRO A 38 -3.93 -23.42 -3.28
C PRO A 38 -3.66 -23.51 -4.79
N VAL A 39 -3.09 -22.46 -5.37
CA VAL A 39 -2.78 -22.31 -6.79
C VAL A 39 -1.41 -21.67 -6.96
N ASP A 40 -0.90 -21.63 -8.18
CA ASP A 40 0.36 -20.96 -8.50
C ASP A 40 0.34 -19.51 -8.05
N THR A 41 1.43 -19.09 -7.42
CA THR A 41 1.58 -17.73 -6.90
C THR A 41 2.07 -16.80 -7.99
N PRO A 42 1.26 -15.82 -8.43
CA PRO A 42 1.71 -14.83 -9.41
C PRO A 42 2.71 -13.85 -8.79
N THR A 43 3.52 -13.19 -9.62
CA THR A 43 4.35 -12.07 -9.16
C THR A 43 3.43 -10.93 -8.72
N PRO A 44 3.57 -10.41 -7.48
CA PRO A 44 2.72 -9.35 -6.99
C PRO A 44 3.09 -8.00 -7.63
N LYS A 45 2.11 -7.10 -7.67
CA LYS A 45 2.39 -5.67 -7.70
C LYS A 45 2.69 -5.19 -6.29
N VAL A 46 3.81 -4.51 -6.13
CA VAL A 46 4.26 -4.01 -4.82
C VAL A 46 4.18 -2.50 -4.81
N PHE A 47 3.69 -1.94 -3.71
CA PHE A 47 3.54 -0.50 -3.56
C PHE A 47 4.03 -0.05 -2.20
N VAL A 48 4.59 1.14 -2.15
CA VAL A 48 4.81 1.89 -0.91
C VAL A 48 3.97 3.17 -0.94
N THR A 49 3.34 3.49 0.18
CA THR A 49 2.66 4.77 0.36
C THR A 49 3.49 5.64 1.30
N TYR A 50 3.80 6.84 0.83
CA TYR A 50 4.46 7.88 1.63
C TYR A 50 3.42 8.89 2.10
N GLU A 51 3.60 9.40 3.29
CA GLU A 51 2.82 10.50 3.84
C GLU A 51 3.69 11.74 3.97
N ILE A 52 3.16 12.88 3.51
CA ILE A 52 3.82 14.17 3.63
C ILE A 52 3.73 14.68 5.07
N ASN A 53 4.76 15.37 5.55
CA ASN A 53 4.71 16.00 6.85
C ASN A 53 3.49 16.96 6.93
N PRO A 54 2.56 16.75 7.87
CA PRO A 54 1.33 17.54 7.98
C PRO A 54 1.58 19.05 8.11
N LEU A 55 2.73 19.47 8.64
CA LEU A 55 3.09 20.88 8.77
C LEU A 55 3.31 21.58 7.42
N CYS A 56 3.53 20.82 6.36
CA CYS A 56 3.64 21.32 4.99
C CYS A 56 2.30 21.68 4.37
N LEU A 57 1.23 21.01 4.78
CA LEU A 57 -0.08 21.19 4.19
C LEU A 57 -0.62 22.59 4.52
N PRO A 58 -1.39 23.21 3.61
CA PRO A 58 -2.11 24.45 3.92
C PRO A 58 -3.02 24.25 5.12
N PRO A 59 -3.25 25.31 5.93
CA PRO A 59 -4.17 25.21 7.05
C PRO A 59 -5.60 24.98 6.55
N ILE A 60 -6.36 24.20 7.28
CA ILE A 60 -7.79 24.01 7.02
C ILE A 60 -8.50 25.33 7.31
N ASN A 61 -9.00 25.98 6.27
CA ASN A 61 -9.70 27.26 6.36
C ASN A 61 -11.05 27.26 5.63
N ASN A 62 -11.63 26.07 5.45
CA ASN A 62 -12.93 25.88 4.83
C ASN A 62 -14.02 25.60 5.87
N TYR A 63 -15.29 25.80 5.49
CA TYR A 63 -16.44 25.63 6.37
C TYR A 63 -16.61 24.16 6.83
N GLU A 64 -16.22 23.19 5.98
CA GLU A 64 -16.36 21.75 6.24
C GLU A 64 -15.29 21.23 7.21
N GLY A 65 -14.23 21.99 7.49
CA GLY A 65 -13.13 21.56 8.35
C GLY A 65 -12.32 20.38 7.78
N VAL A 66 -12.29 20.21 6.46
CA VAL A 66 -11.69 19.07 5.77
C VAL A 66 -10.38 19.49 5.09
N GLN A 67 -9.33 18.66 5.25
CA GLN A 67 -8.12 18.78 4.43
C GLN A 67 -8.39 18.20 3.05
N TYR A 68 -8.31 19.05 2.03
CA TYR A 68 -8.54 18.65 0.64
C TYR A 68 -7.26 18.28 -0.10
N GLU A 69 -6.14 18.81 0.33
CA GLU A 69 -4.84 18.53 -0.25
C GLU A 69 -4.46 17.07 0.02
N PRO A 70 -4.03 16.32 -1.03
CA PRO A 70 -3.56 14.95 -0.84
C PRO A 70 -2.38 14.94 0.14
N ASN A 71 -2.46 14.11 1.15
CA ASN A 71 -1.39 13.96 2.13
C ASN A 71 -0.55 12.69 1.90
N GLN A 72 -0.91 11.88 0.91
CA GLN A 72 -0.24 10.63 0.61
C GLN A 72 0.10 10.52 -0.89
N HIS A 73 1.18 9.81 -1.17
CA HIS A 73 1.60 9.43 -2.51
C HIS A 73 1.99 7.97 -2.55
N LYS A 74 1.47 7.25 -3.54
CA LYS A 74 1.68 5.81 -3.71
C LYS A 74 2.62 5.57 -4.88
N VAL A 75 3.72 4.86 -4.61
CA VAL A 75 4.76 4.50 -5.59
C VAL A 75 4.71 3.00 -5.85
N GLU A 76 4.71 2.59 -7.12
CA GLU A 76 4.83 1.19 -7.52
C GLU A 76 6.32 0.79 -7.55
N LEU A 77 6.64 -0.32 -6.88
CA LEU A 77 8.00 -0.85 -6.79
C LEU A 77 8.18 -2.05 -7.71
N GLN A 78 9.39 -2.22 -8.23
CA GLN A 78 9.73 -3.40 -9.01
C GLN A 78 9.78 -4.64 -8.12
N ALA A 79 8.95 -5.65 -8.40
CA ALA A 79 9.01 -6.95 -7.75
C ALA A 79 9.88 -7.93 -8.55
N HIS A 80 10.74 -8.66 -7.86
CA HIS A 80 11.59 -9.71 -8.42
C HIS A 80 11.22 -11.05 -7.81
N ARG A 81 10.98 -12.06 -8.64
CA ARG A 81 10.71 -13.42 -8.18
C ARG A 81 12.02 -14.11 -7.78
N LEU A 82 12.10 -14.58 -6.53
CA LEU A 82 13.23 -15.35 -6.00
C LEU A 82 12.98 -16.85 -6.10
N SER A 83 11.72 -17.28 -5.86
CA SER A 83 11.28 -18.68 -5.96
C SER A 83 9.83 -18.75 -6.43
N ALA A 84 9.22 -19.93 -6.39
CA ALA A 84 7.80 -20.11 -6.70
C ALA A 84 6.88 -19.30 -5.78
N THR A 85 7.30 -19.03 -4.53
CA THR A 85 6.49 -18.43 -3.48
C THR A 85 7.17 -17.25 -2.77
N GLU A 86 8.37 -16.85 -3.21
CA GLU A 86 9.14 -15.78 -2.58
C GLU A 86 9.48 -14.70 -3.60
N PHE A 87 9.34 -13.46 -3.18
CA PHE A 87 9.58 -12.27 -3.99
C PHE A 87 10.36 -11.24 -3.17
N SER A 88 11.17 -10.45 -3.87
CA SER A 88 11.86 -9.31 -3.30
C SER A 88 11.47 -8.03 -4.02
N SER A 89 11.62 -6.93 -3.31
CA SER A 89 11.51 -5.57 -3.83
C SER A 89 12.47 -4.68 -3.05
N VAL A 90 12.73 -3.48 -3.55
CA VAL A 90 13.49 -2.45 -2.82
C VAL A 90 12.64 -1.22 -2.73
N MET A 91 12.38 -0.75 -1.52
CA MET A 91 11.87 0.58 -1.27
C MET A 91 12.98 1.51 -0.79
N PHE A 92 12.74 2.81 -0.80
CA PHE A 92 13.66 3.79 -0.25
C PHE A 92 12.94 4.63 0.80
N ARG A 93 13.52 4.79 2.00
CA ARG A 93 12.91 5.65 3.03
C ARG A 93 12.88 7.11 2.57
N ASP A 94 13.87 7.53 1.79
CA ASP A 94 13.99 8.83 1.13
C ASP A 94 13.46 8.80 -0.32
N GLY A 95 12.47 7.95 -0.63
CA GLY A 95 11.98 7.72 -2.00
C GLY A 95 11.19 8.88 -2.60
N MET A 96 10.85 9.91 -1.82
CA MET A 96 10.13 11.09 -2.30
C MET A 96 11.02 12.34 -2.26
N GLU A 97 10.87 13.21 -3.26
CA GLU A 97 11.61 14.47 -3.33
C GLU A 97 11.20 15.41 -2.20
N VAL A 98 12.20 15.95 -1.51
CA VAL A 98 12.02 17.02 -0.53
C VAL A 98 11.93 18.35 -1.27
N ALA A 99 10.74 18.94 -1.34
CA ALA A 99 10.47 20.17 -2.09
C ALA A 99 9.43 21.04 -1.41
N ASP A 100 9.37 22.31 -1.78
CA ASP A 100 8.30 23.20 -1.34
C ASP A 100 7.07 23.05 -2.27
N TYR A 101 6.16 22.18 -1.91
CA TYR A 101 4.95 21.91 -2.69
C TYR A 101 3.84 22.93 -2.49
N TYR A 102 3.88 23.70 -1.40
CA TYR A 102 2.77 24.57 -0.98
C TYR A 102 3.19 26.00 -0.64
N GLY A 103 4.44 26.41 -0.93
CA GLY A 103 4.94 27.74 -0.57
C GLY A 103 5.15 27.92 0.94
N ARG A 104 5.36 26.81 1.68
CA ARG A 104 5.48 26.79 3.14
C ARG A 104 6.82 26.24 3.66
N GLY A 105 7.78 26.07 2.77
CA GLY A 105 9.08 25.49 3.04
C GLY A 105 9.17 24.02 2.57
N GLN A 106 10.31 23.41 2.84
CA GLN A 106 10.59 22.05 2.37
C GLN A 106 9.73 21.02 3.09
N CYS A 107 9.06 20.20 2.31
CA CYS A 107 8.21 19.12 2.77
C CYS A 107 8.97 17.80 2.74
N THR A 108 8.99 17.13 3.87
CA THR A 108 9.55 15.77 4.02
C THR A 108 8.45 14.72 3.93
N TRP A 109 8.85 13.50 3.63
CA TRP A 109 7.97 12.35 3.44
C TRP A 109 8.39 11.19 4.34
N THR A 110 7.42 10.41 4.77
CA THR A 110 7.65 9.21 5.57
C THR A 110 6.91 8.04 4.95
N PRO A 111 7.53 6.86 4.74
CA PRO A 111 6.82 5.67 4.33
C PRO A 111 5.88 5.23 5.45
N VAL A 112 4.61 4.96 5.12
CA VAL A 112 3.58 4.60 6.12
C VAL A 112 2.95 3.25 5.86
N LEU A 113 2.89 2.80 4.60
CA LEU A 113 2.23 1.55 4.24
C LEU A 113 3.00 0.84 3.13
N MET A 114 3.15 -0.47 3.27
CA MET A 114 3.63 -1.38 2.24
C MET A 114 2.49 -2.29 1.81
N GLU A 115 2.25 -2.44 0.50
CA GLU A 115 1.21 -3.29 -0.05
C GLU A 115 1.80 -4.27 -1.08
N ALA A 116 1.39 -5.53 -0.99
CA ALA A 116 1.62 -6.53 -2.02
C ALA A 116 0.26 -7.03 -2.54
N SER A 117 0.03 -6.86 -3.85
CA SER A 117 -1.23 -7.23 -4.51
C SER A 117 -1.00 -8.34 -5.51
N PHE A 118 -1.60 -9.50 -5.26
CA PHE A 118 -1.53 -10.69 -6.09
C PHE A 118 -2.80 -10.82 -6.94
N ALA A 119 -2.66 -11.24 -8.20
CA ALA A 119 -3.77 -11.59 -9.07
C ALA A 119 -3.76 -13.11 -9.29
N PHE A 120 -4.29 -13.87 -8.32
CA PHE A 120 -4.43 -15.32 -8.45
C PHE A 120 -5.43 -15.66 -9.55
N VAL A 121 -5.22 -16.77 -10.27
CA VAL A 121 -6.15 -17.18 -11.33
C VAL A 121 -6.91 -18.43 -10.86
N ILE A 122 -8.25 -18.32 -10.82
CA ILE A 122 -9.19 -19.41 -10.50
C ILE A 122 -10.20 -19.48 -11.63
N ASP A 123 -10.33 -20.64 -12.24
CA ASP A 123 -11.26 -20.85 -13.37
C ASP A 123 -11.15 -19.75 -14.45
N ASP A 124 -9.90 -19.46 -14.86
CA ASP A 124 -9.53 -18.41 -15.83
C ASP A 124 -9.92 -16.99 -15.42
N ARG A 125 -10.26 -16.75 -14.17
CA ARG A 125 -10.59 -15.42 -13.65
C ARG A 125 -9.52 -14.92 -12.66
N PRO A 126 -9.04 -13.67 -12.81
CA PRO A 126 -8.12 -13.09 -11.85
C PRO A 126 -8.87 -12.65 -10.58
N ILE A 127 -8.44 -13.18 -9.45
CA ILE A 127 -8.92 -12.81 -8.12
C ILE A 127 -7.81 -12.09 -7.38
N ARG A 128 -8.04 -10.86 -6.99
CA ARG A 128 -7.04 -10.04 -6.31
C ARG A 128 -7.03 -10.31 -4.82
N ALA A 129 -5.85 -10.65 -4.26
CA ALA A 129 -5.58 -10.63 -2.84
C ALA A 129 -4.52 -9.56 -2.56
N SER A 130 -4.86 -8.56 -1.73
CA SER A 130 -3.92 -7.50 -1.35
C SER A 130 -3.62 -7.59 0.14
N VAL A 131 -2.34 -7.66 0.47
CA VAL A 131 -1.83 -7.64 1.85
C VAL A 131 -1.15 -6.29 2.06
N ALA A 132 -1.53 -5.59 3.12
CA ALA A 132 -0.98 -4.29 3.45
C ALA A 132 -0.51 -4.27 4.90
N ALA A 133 0.77 -3.93 5.10
CA ALA A 133 1.41 -3.78 6.39
C ALA A 133 1.71 -2.30 6.66
N LEU A 134 1.45 -1.82 7.86
CA LEU A 134 2.00 -0.54 8.28
C LEU A 134 3.53 -0.63 8.29
N PHE A 135 4.19 0.43 7.88
CA PHE A 135 5.66 0.44 7.85
C PHE A 135 6.24 0.13 9.23
N THR A 136 5.63 0.64 10.29
CA THR A 136 5.99 0.35 11.70
C THR A 136 5.83 -1.11 12.11
N GLU A 137 5.10 -1.94 11.36
CA GLU A 137 4.95 -3.37 11.66
C GLU A 137 6.06 -4.23 11.04
N ILE A 138 6.74 -3.73 10.01
CA ILE A 138 7.80 -4.46 9.30
C ILE A 138 9.20 -3.86 9.52
N GLU A 139 9.28 -2.63 9.99
CA GLU A 139 10.55 -1.96 10.26
C GLU A 139 11.40 -2.74 11.27
N GLY A 140 12.74 -2.72 11.10
CA GLY A 140 13.66 -3.44 11.98
C GLY A 140 13.66 -4.97 11.81
N GLY A 141 13.31 -5.47 10.62
CA GLY A 141 13.33 -6.91 10.31
C GLY A 141 12.13 -7.69 10.84
N ARG A 142 11.10 -7.00 11.31
CA ARG A 142 9.85 -7.64 11.76
C ARG A 142 9.06 -8.17 10.57
N THR A 143 8.25 -9.19 10.82
CA THR A 143 7.37 -9.81 9.82
C THR A 143 5.92 -9.49 10.14
N PHE A 144 5.23 -8.91 9.18
CA PHE A 144 3.77 -8.81 9.20
C PHE A 144 3.18 -9.98 8.42
N THR A 145 2.18 -10.65 9.00
CA THR A 145 1.49 -11.79 8.39
C THR A 145 0.01 -11.47 8.22
N ALA A 146 -0.49 -11.64 6.99
CA ALA A 146 -1.92 -11.64 6.71
C ALA A 146 -2.36 -13.01 6.18
N TYR A 147 -3.63 -13.32 6.36
CA TYR A 147 -4.21 -14.61 6.03
C TYR A 147 -5.26 -14.47 4.94
N VAL A 148 -5.18 -15.32 3.92
CA VAL A 148 -6.06 -15.34 2.77
C VAL A 148 -6.82 -16.66 2.74
N LYS A 149 -8.14 -16.63 2.46
CA LYS A 149 -8.90 -17.88 2.29
C LYS A 149 -8.39 -18.70 1.12
N ARG A 150 -8.17 -20.01 1.32
CA ARG A 150 -7.71 -20.94 0.27
C ARG A 150 -8.70 -21.05 -0.89
N ALA A 151 -9.99 -20.92 -0.61
CA ALA A 151 -11.05 -20.93 -1.63
C ALA A 151 -11.05 -19.66 -2.51
N LEU A 152 -10.24 -18.65 -2.16
CA LEU A 152 -10.18 -17.36 -2.86
C LEU A 152 -11.58 -16.83 -3.26
N PRO A 153 -12.52 -16.68 -2.30
CA PRO A 153 -13.89 -16.32 -2.63
C PRO A 153 -13.91 -14.92 -3.24
N PRO A 154 -14.47 -14.77 -4.46
CA PRO A 154 -14.57 -13.45 -5.08
C PRO A 154 -15.58 -12.59 -4.33
N MET A 155 -15.18 -11.36 -3.99
CA MET A 155 -16.12 -10.31 -3.61
C MET A 155 -16.31 -9.38 -4.80
N THR A 156 -17.49 -9.40 -5.38
CA THR A 156 -17.86 -8.48 -6.46
C THR A 156 -18.21 -7.11 -5.88
N THR A 157 -17.44 -6.10 -6.25
CA THR A 157 -17.76 -4.69 -5.99
C THR A 157 -17.94 -3.98 -7.34
N GLY A 158 -19.10 -4.16 -7.97
CA GLY A 158 -19.43 -3.49 -9.23
C GLY A 158 -18.48 -3.81 -10.38
N GLN A 159 -17.86 -2.79 -10.99
CA GLN A 159 -16.93 -2.93 -12.14
C GLN A 159 -15.45 -3.17 -11.74
N SER A 160 -15.17 -3.29 -10.47
CA SER A 160 -13.80 -3.55 -10.00
C SER A 160 -13.41 -5.02 -10.15
N PRO A 161 -12.10 -5.32 -10.31
CA PRO A 161 -11.63 -6.71 -10.28
C PRO A 161 -12.09 -7.42 -9.01
N GLU A 162 -12.46 -8.68 -9.14
CA GLU A 162 -12.87 -9.50 -8.00
C GLU A 162 -11.75 -9.53 -6.95
N ARG A 163 -12.11 -9.32 -5.69
CA ARG A 163 -11.18 -9.32 -4.56
C ARG A 163 -11.54 -10.43 -3.59
N THR A 164 -10.53 -11.00 -2.96
CA THR A 164 -10.72 -11.88 -1.80
C THR A 164 -10.30 -11.15 -0.53
N PRO A 165 -11.02 -11.33 0.60
CA PRO A 165 -10.63 -10.73 1.86
C PRO A 165 -9.27 -11.23 2.33
N THR A 166 -8.52 -10.35 2.98
CA THR A 166 -7.32 -10.67 3.73
C THR A 166 -7.53 -10.31 5.18
N GLU A 167 -7.13 -11.20 6.09
CA GLU A 167 -7.39 -11.08 7.51
C GLU A 167 -6.07 -10.89 8.27
N PRO A 168 -6.00 -10.01 9.27
CA PRO A 168 -4.79 -9.82 10.08
C PRO A 168 -4.59 -10.99 11.05
N SER A 169 -3.35 -11.17 11.54
CA SER A 169 -2.99 -12.21 12.52
C SER A 169 -3.88 -12.17 13.77
N SER A 170 -4.21 -10.98 14.26
CA SER A 170 -5.05 -10.81 15.46
C SER A 170 -6.47 -11.37 15.32
N TRP A 171 -6.99 -11.42 14.08
CA TRP A 171 -8.27 -12.05 13.78
C TRP A 171 -8.10 -13.57 13.62
N TYR A 172 -7.06 -14.01 12.90
CA TYR A 172 -6.75 -15.42 12.68
C TYR A 172 -6.50 -16.18 13.99
N GLU A 173 -5.80 -15.57 14.95
CA GLU A 173 -5.53 -16.15 16.25
C GLU A 173 -6.79 -16.43 17.09
N LYS A 174 -7.84 -15.64 16.91
CA LYS A 174 -9.14 -15.81 17.58
C LYS A 174 -10.03 -16.85 16.91
N MET A 175 -9.64 -17.32 15.70
CA MET A 175 -10.40 -18.30 14.96
C MET A 175 -10.26 -19.71 15.55
N PRO A 176 -11.36 -20.53 15.58
CA PRO A 176 -11.28 -21.94 15.91
C PRO A 176 -10.22 -22.68 15.09
N GLN A 177 -9.46 -23.55 15.73
CA GLN A 177 -8.31 -24.23 15.13
C GLN A 177 -8.67 -25.02 13.86
N GLU A 178 -9.85 -25.66 13.85
CA GLU A 178 -10.37 -26.41 12.71
C GLU A 178 -10.60 -25.56 11.45
N LYS A 179 -10.88 -24.24 11.62
CA LYS A 179 -11.09 -23.30 10.51
C LYS A 179 -9.78 -22.70 9.99
N ARG A 180 -8.71 -22.72 10.77
CA ARG A 180 -7.41 -22.14 10.38
C ARG A 180 -6.84 -22.78 9.13
N LYS A 181 -7.07 -24.07 8.90
CA LYS A 181 -6.67 -24.81 7.69
C LYS A 181 -7.31 -24.28 6.39
N GLU A 182 -8.38 -23.48 6.49
CA GLU A 182 -9.03 -22.84 5.34
C GLU A 182 -8.27 -21.61 4.85
N TYR A 183 -7.17 -21.23 5.50
CA TYR A 183 -6.39 -20.04 5.18
C TYR A 183 -4.94 -20.39 4.85
N PHE A 184 -4.28 -19.52 4.11
CA PHE A 184 -2.84 -19.53 3.88
C PHE A 184 -2.25 -18.17 4.21
N PRO A 185 -1.05 -18.12 4.80
CA PRO A 185 -0.42 -16.86 5.16
C PRO A 185 0.36 -16.25 4.00
N ILE A 186 0.41 -14.92 4.00
CA ILE A 186 1.31 -14.11 3.19
C ILE A 186 2.07 -13.19 4.16
N ASP A 187 3.39 -13.26 4.11
CA ASP A 187 4.29 -12.47 4.93
C ASP A 187 4.88 -11.30 4.13
N ILE A 188 5.00 -10.16 4.79
CA ILE A 188 5.81 -9.01 4.35
C ILE A 188 6.81 -8.71 5.46
N SER A 189 8.08 -8.62 5.11
CA SER A 189 9.15 -8.25 6.06
C SER A 189 10.20 -7.38 5.38
N THR A 190 10.93 -6.62 6.18
CA THR A 190 12.20 -6.03 5.78
C THR A 190 13.33 -6.99 6.16
N LEU A 191 14.41 -7.01 5.39
CA LEU A 191 15.63 -7.63 5.88
C LEU A 191 16.16 -6.76 7.03
N ALA A 192 16.56 -7.41 8.14
CA ALA A 192 17.26 -6.70 9.20
C ALA A 192 18.52 -6.06 8.59
N GLU A 193 18.77 -4.78 8.91
CA GLU A 193 20.06 -4.19 8.61
C GLU A 193 21.11 -5.05 9.30
N GLU A 194 22.00 -5.70 8.54
CA GLU A 194 23.19 -6.27 9.12
C GLU A 194 23.96 -5.12 9.77
N VAL A 195 23.97 -5.11 11.09
CA VAL A 195 24.89 -4.24 11.82
C VAL A 195 26.29 -4.70 11.44
N VAL A 196 26.84 -4.06 10.40
CA VAL A 196 28.26 -4.25 10.07
C VAL A 196 29.04 -3.75 11.28
N PRO A 197 29.79 -4.61 11.97
CA PRO A 197 30.52 -4.25 13.16
C PRO A 197 31.65 -3.25 12.89
#